data_c00e452cdc7575588a4645fb2e035316
#
_entry.id   c00e452cdc7575588a4645fb2e035316
#
_cell.length_a   1.000
_cell.length_b   1.000
_cell.length_c   1.000
_cell.angle_alpha   90.00
_cell.angle_beta   90.00
_cell.angle_gamma   90.00
#
_symmetry.space_group_name_H-M   'P 1'
#
loop_
_entity.id
_entity.type
_entity.pdbx_description
1 polymer ?
#
loop_
_entity_poly.entity_id
_entity_poly.type
_entity_poly.pdbx_seq_one_letter_code
_entity_poly.pdbx_strand_id
1 'polypeptide(L)'
;MKVSNIYIENFIKSHMALLENNNLKELPGFAFAEPIVGFSKGSDALYDFYKEHIDPDFYRTPAEWLESAFGHSFDPENISVISWFLPQTDDTKEKTRAKNDCPPLEWTMNRVHGEDCNRRLAKALEEHLCSLGLEAVAPMCSEEFTWGESEKF
;
A
#
# COMPACT_ATOMS: atom_id res chain seq x y z
N MET A 1 -13.06 12.67 15.63
CA MET A 1 -12.08 11.92 16.48
C MET A 1 -10.71 12.09 15.85
N LYS A 2 -9.65 12.42 16.62
CA LYS A 2 -8.30 12.52 16.03
C LYS A 2 -7.70 11.10 15.97
N VAL A 3 -7.56 10.57 14.78
CA VAL A 3 -6.92 9.26 14.54
C VAL A 3 -5.40 9.47 14.62
N SER A 4 -4.70 8.67 15.43
CA SER A 4 -3.25 8.76 15.58
C SER A 4 -2.51 7.79 14.66
N ASN A 5 -1.24 8.05 14.36
CA ASN A 5 -0.39 7.14 13.59
C ASN A 5 -0.32 5.75 14.24
N ILE A 6 -0.22 5.68 15.57
CA ILE A 6 -0.22 4.42 16.33
C ILE A 6 -1.52 3.64 16.12
N TYR A 7 -2.65 4.32 16.06
CA TYR A 7 -3.94 3.67 15.80
C TYR A 7 -3.97 3.02 14.41
N ILE A 8 -3.51 3.75 13.40
CA ILE A 8 -3.44 3.26 12.01
C ILE A 8 -2.46 2.09 11.90
N GLU A 9 -1.28 2.23 12.48
CA GLU A 9 -0.27 1.16 12.50
C GLU A 9 -0.83 -0.12 13.15
N ASN A 10 -1.50 0.01 14.29
CA ASN A 10 -2.14 -1.12 14.96
C ASN A 10 -3.26 -1.76 14.11
N PHE A 11 -4.05 -0.97 13.39
CA PHE A 11 -5.04 -1.50 12.47
C PHE A 11 -4.38 -2.36 11.37
N ILE A 12 -3.35 -1.82 10.71
CA ILE A 12 -2.62 -2.51 9.64
C ILE A 12 -2.01 -3.82 10.15
N LYS A 13 -1.32 -3.78 11.29
CA LYS A 13 -0.71 -4.97 11.90
C LYS A 13 -1.75 -6.00 12.31
N SER A 14 -2.83 -5.58 12.94
CA SER A 14 -3.91 -6.48 13.35
C SER A 14 -4.61 -7.13 12.14
N HIS A 15 -4.85 -6.37 11.07
CA HIS A 15 -5.43 -6.89 9.84
C HIS A 15 -4.53 -7.98 9.23
N MET A 16 -3.23 -7.74 9.15
CA MET A 16 -2.26 -8.66 8.57
C MET A 16 -1.87 -9.82 9.50
N ALA A 17 -2.20 -9.74 10.79
CA ALA A 17 -2.04 -10.86 11.73
C ALA A 17 -3.09 -11.96 11.54
N LEU A 18 -4.16 -11.70 10.79
CA LEU A 18 -5.19 -12.69 10.48
C LEU A 18 -4.82 -13.47 9.22
N LEU A 19 -4.76 -14.80 9.32
CA LEU A 19 -4.40 -15.66 8.20
C LEU A 19 -5.33 -15.51 6.99
N GLU A 20 -6.60 -15.24 7.20
CA GLU A 20 -7.58 -15.00 6.13
C GLU A 20 -7.23 -13.79 5.25
N ASN A 21 -6.56 -12.78 5.81
CA ASN A 21 -6.14 -11.57 5.12
C ASN A 21 -4.74 -11.67 4.53
N ASN A 22 -3.90 -12.55 5.08
CA ASN A 22 -2.47 -12.64 4.81
C ASN A 22 -2.06 -14.10 4.56
N ASN A 23 -2.51 -14.68 3.46
CA ASN A 23 -2.22 -16.07 3.11
C ASN A 23 -1.76 -16.24 1.67
N LEU A 24 -1.08 -17.36 1.42
CA LEU A 24 -0.60 -17.75 0.10
C LEU A 24 -1.64 -18.51 -0.74
N LYS A 25 -2.91 -18.53 -0.31
CA LYS A 25 -4.05 -19.25 -0.91
C LYS A 25 -3.82 -20.77 -1.02
N GLU A 26 -2.96 -21.20 -1.93
CA GLU A 26 -2.71 -22.61 -2.25
C GLU A 26 -1.68 -23.27 -1.32
N LEU A 27 -0.92 -22.48 -0.56
CA LEU A 27 0.06 -22.97 0.40
C LEU A 27 -0.34 -22.58 1.83
N PRO A 28 -0.03 -23.45 2.80
CA PRO A 28 -0.25 -23.10 4.20
C PRO A 28 0.70 -21.98 4.65
N GLY A 29 0.21 -21.13 5.57
CA GLY A 29 1.01 -20.08 6.21
C GLY A 29 0.74 -18.68 5.72
N PHE A 30 1.46 -17.74 6.32
CA PHE A 30 1.36 -16.33 6.01
C PHE A 30 2.13 -15.98 4.72
N ALA A 31 1.55 -15.08 3.92
CA ALA A 31 2.23 -14.51 2.76
C ALA A 31 3.35 -13.55 3.19
N PHE A 32 3.10 -12.75 4.21
CA PHE A 32 4.00 -11.70 4.69
C PHE A 32 4.21 -11.78 6.21
N ALA A 33 5.35 -11.32 6.66
CA ALA A 33 5.64 -11.05 8.07
C ALA A 33 4.93 -9.76 8.53
N GLU A 34 5.17 -9.35 9.77
CA GLU A 34 4.58 -8.12 10.32
C GLU A 34 4.90 -6.90 9.43
N PRO A 35 3.88 -6.09 9.06
CA PRO A 35 4.09 -4.90 8.26
C PRO A 35 4.95 -3.85 8.95
N ILE A 36 5.74 -3.14 8.15
CA ILE A 36 6.44 -1.92 8.55
C ILE A 36 5.65 -0.74 8.00
N VAL A 37 5.21 0.18 8.86
CA VAL A 37 4.35 1.31 8.49
C VAL A 37 5.10 2.61 8.62
N GLY A 38 4.96 3.48 7.62
CA GLY A 38 5.53 4.81 7.58
C GLY A 38 4.46 5.88 7.29
N PHE A 39 4.75 7.11 7.68
CA PHE A 39 3.87 8.26 7.48
C PHE A 39 4.66 9.44 6.94
N SER A 40 4.08 10.15 5.98
CA SER A 40 4.58 11.43 5.53
C SER A 40 3.44 12.44 5.40
N LYS A 41 3.78 13.71 5.27
CA LYS A 41 2.80 14.75 4.95
C LYS A 41 2.54 14.79 3.45
N GLY A 42 1.33 15.13 3.05
CA GLY A 42 1.00 15.38 1.64
C GLY A 42 1.75 16.56 1.03
N SER A 43 2.26 17.47 1.87
CA SER A 43 3.10 18.61 1.51
C SER A 43 4.60 18.29 1.40
N ASP A 44 5.02 17.02 1.49
CA ASP A 44 6.41 16.65 1.28
C ASP A 44 6.84 17.00 -0.15
N ALA A 45 7.91 17.78 -0.28
CA ALA A 45 8.43 18.27 -1.56
C ALA A 45 8.82 17.15 -2.54
N LEU A 46 8.98 15.90 -2.06
CA LEU A 46 9.22 14.75 -2.93
C LEU A 46 8.04 14.46 -3.87
N TYR A 47 6.80 14.76 -3.48
CA TYR A 47 5.65 14.52 -4.35
C TYR A 47 5.63 15.45 -5.56
N ASP A 48 5.97 16.72 -5.37
CA ASP A 48 6.13 17.67 -6.46
C ASP A 48 7.34 17.32 -7.33
N PHE A 49 8.44 16.92 -6.69
CA PHE A 49 9.62 16.44 -7.40
C PHE A 49 9.30 15.22 -8.28
N TYR A 50 8.57 14.23 -7.78
CA TYR A 50 8.16 13.07 -8.58
C TYR A 50 7.25 13.46 -9.73
N LYS A 51 6.29 14.35 -9.49
CA LYS A 51 5.40 14.85 -10.53
C LYS A 51 6.18 15.51 -11.67
N GLU A 52 7.13 16.38 -11.34
CA GLU A 52 7.95 17.08 -12.33
C GLU A 52 8.90 16.12 -13.08
N HIS A 53 9.49 15.13 -12.40
CA HIS A 53 10.56 14.31 -12.95
C HIS A 53 10.09 13.00 -13.57
N ILE A 54 8.98 12.44 -13.10
CA ILE A 54 8.39 11.21 -13.67
C ILE A 54 7.55 11.61 -14.89
N ASP A 55 6.40 12.20 -14.69
CA ASP A 55 5.50 12.65 -15.72
C ASP A 55 4.45 13.60 -15.13
N PRO A 56 4.46 14.91 -15.48
CA PRO A 56 3.54 15.90 -14.92
C PRO A 56 2.05 15.62 -15.20
N ASP A 57 1.75 14.96 -16.31
CA ASP A 57 0.38 14.67 -16.73
C ASP A 57 -0.15 13.34 -16.16
N PHE A 58 0.75 12.43 -15.89
CA PHE A 58 0.40 11.08 -15.39
C PHE A 58 0.50 10.93 -13.87
N TYR A 59 1.58 11.47 -13.26
CA TYR A 59 1.78 11.35 -11.82
C TYR A 59 0.86 12.29 -11.05
N ARG A 60 0.05 11.74 -10.14
CA ARG A 60 -0.83 12.51 -9.26
C ARG A 60 -0.22 12.62 -7.86
N THR A 61 -0.20 13.83 -7.33
CA THR A 61 0.18 14.10 -5.94
C THR A 61 -0.90 13.58 -4.97
N PRO A 62 -0.61 13.46 -3.67
CA PRO A 62 -1.61 13.07 -2.68
C PRO A 62 -2.86 13.96 -2.66
N ALA A 63 -2.70 15.27 -2.88
CA ALA A 63 -3.82 16.20 -2.95
C ALA A 63 -4.69 15.93 -4.19
N GLU A 64 -4.09 15.74 -5.34
CA GLU A 64 -4.81 15.44 -6.59
C GLU A 64 -5.60 14.13 -6.54
N TRP A 65 -5.10 13.11 -5.81
CA TRP A 65 -5.84 11.88 -5.60
C TRP A 65 -7.09 12.10 -4.75
N LEU A 66 -6.98 12.88 -3.67
CA LEU A 66 -8.14 13.22 -2.83
C LEU A 66 -9.13 14.14 -3.55
N GLU A 67 -8.64 15.16 -4.28
CA GLU A 67 -9.49 16.04 -5.10
C GLU A 67 -10.29 15.26 -6.13
N SER A 68 -9.67 14.29 -6.80
CA SER A 68 -10.34 13.42 -7.76
C SER A 68 -11.40 12.55 -7.09
N ALA A 69 -11.12 12.00 -5.91
CA ALA A 69 -12.03 11.09 -5.20
C ALA A 69 -13.24 11.83 -4.57
N PHE A 70 -13.04 13.06 -4.07
CA PHE A 70 -14.05 13.77 -3.28
C PHE A 70 -14.62 15.03 -3.94
N GLY A 71 -14.02 15.50 -5.04
CA GLY A 71 -14.54 16.61 -5.84
C GLY A 71 -14.35 18.01 -5.22
N HIS A 72 -13.45 18.15 -4.25
CA HIS A 72 -13.05 19.44 -3.67
C HIS A 72 -11.57 19.48 -3.34
N SER A 73 -11.00 20.69 -3.21
CA SER A 73 -9.56 20.84 -2.95
C SER A 73 -9.18 20.55 -1.51
N PHE A 74 -7.97 20.03 -1.35
CA PHE A 74 -7.36 19.69 -0.08
C PHE A 74 -6.07 20.48 0.11
N ASP A 75 -5.89 21.02 1.33
CA ASP A 75 -4.61 21.59 1.74
C ASP A 75 -3.59 20.46 1.99
N PRO A 76 -2.48 20.38 1.23
CA PRO A 76 -1.49 19.33 1.38
C PRO A 76 -0.88 19.24 2.80
N GLU A 77 -0.86 20.34 3.56
CA GLU A 77 -0.40 20.34 4.96
C GLU A 77 -1.30 19.52 5.90
N ASN A 78 -2.56 19.34 5.53
CA ASN A 78 -3.53 18.57 6.30
C ASN A 78 -3.69 17.12 5.82
N ILE A 79 -2.93 16.72 4.80
CA ILE A 79 -2.92 15.35 4.26
C ILE A 79 -1.83 14.53 4.94
N SER A 80 -2.20 13.32 5.36
CA SER A 80 -1.25 12.29 5.78
C SER A 80 -1.20 11.17 4.75
N VAL A 81 -0.01 10.85 4.27
CA VAL A 81 0.22 9.69 3.41
C VAL A 81 0.67 8.54 4.27
N ILE A 82 0.00 7.41 4.13
CA ILE A 82 0.27 6.18 4.85
C ILE A 82 0.93 5.22 3.86
N SER A 83 2.13 4.78 4.18
CA SER A 83 2.87 3.81 3.38
C SER A 83 3.19 2.59 4.23
N TRP A 84 3.20 1.42 3.63
CA TRP A 84 3.64 0.21 4.30
C TRP A 84 4.51 -0.65 3.41
N PHE A 85 5.33 -1.42 4.06
CA PHE A 85 6.12 -2.48 3.45
C PHE A 85 5.68 -3.82 4.04
N LEU A 86 5.44 -4.80 3.18
CA LEU A 86 5.06 -6.16 3.53
C LEU A 86 6.27 -7.08 3.34
N PRO A 87 7.07 -7.34 4.39
CA PRO A 87 8.23 -8.22 4.29
C PRO A 87 7.78 -9.66 4.03
N GLN A 88 8.53 -10.39 3.22
CA GLN A 88 8.35 -11.85 3.16
C GLN A 88 8.66 -12.48 4.52
N THR A 89 8.00 -13.60 4.81
CA THR A 89 8.27 -14.38 6.05
C THR A 89 9.69 -14.90 6.08
N ASP A 90 10.22 -15.17 7.26
CA ASP A 90 11.58 -15.71 7.39
C ASP A 90 11.70 -17.11 6.75
N ASP A 91 10.65 -17.93 6.83
CA ASP A 91 10.57 -19.21 6.13
C ASP A 91 10.75 -19.06 4.61
N THR A 92 10.03 -18.11 3.99
CA THR A 92 10.19 -17.83 2.55
C THR A 92 11.58 -17.32 2.21
N LYS A 93 12.17 -16.45 3.05
CA LYS A 93 13.54 -15.94 2.86
C LYS A 93 14.59 -17.05 2.97
N GLU A 94 14.46 -17.95 3.95
CA GLU A 94 15.36 -19.08 4.15
C GLU A 94 15.30 -20.05 2.97
N LYS A 95 14.10 -20.41 2.53
CA LYS A 95 13.90 -21.25 1.35
C LYS A 95 14.47 -20.62 0.09
N THR A 96 14.32 -19.30 -0.05
CA THR A 96 14.89 -18.55 -1.20
C THR A 96 16.41 -18.58 -1.18
N ARG A 97 17.04 -18.44 -0.02
CA ARG A 97 18.51 -18.53 0.11
C ARG A 97 19.06 -19.93 -0.15
N ALA A 98 18.28 -20.95 0.17
CA ALA A 98 18.67 -22.35 -0.03
C ALA A 98 18.57 -22.82 -1.48
N LYS A 99 17.87 -22.09 -2.34
CA LYS A 99 17.68 -22.41 -3.76
C LYS A 99 18.65 -21.62 -4.63
N ASN A 100 19.34 -22.34 -5.54
CA ASN A 100 20.32 -21.71 -6.44
C ASN A 100 19.91 -21.69 -7.91
N ASP A 101 18.92 -22.48 -8.27
CA ASP A 101 18.51 -22.74 -9.66
C ASP A 101 17.12 -22.19 -10.00
N CYS A 102 16.21 -22.16 -9.05
CA CYS A 102 14.87 -21.60 -9.24
C CYS A 102 14.29 -21.04 -7.93
N PRO A 103 13.37 -20.07 -7.99
CA PRO A 103 12.69 -19.59 -6.79
C PRO A 103 11.88 -20.71 -6.12
N PRO A 104 11.78 -20.72 -4.77
CA PRO A 104 10.92 -21.66 -4.07
C PRO A 104 9.44 -21.36 -4.36
N LEU A 105 8.58 -22.35 -4.15
CA LEU A 105 7.15 -22.21 -4.44
C LEU A 105 6.50 -21.07 -3.63
N GLU A 106 6.89 -20.90 -2.38
CA GLU A 106 6.41 -19.85 -1.48
C GLU A 106 6.70 -18.44 -2.05
N TRP A 107 7.91 -18.23 -2.57
CA TRP A 107 8.26 -16.97 -3.23
C TRP A 107 7.41 -16.75 -4.48
N THR A 108 7.22 -17.81 -5.29
CA THR A 108 6.41 -17.74 -6.51
C THR A 108 4.95 -17.42 -6.18
N MET A 109 4.37 -18.10 -5.20
CA MET A 109 2.99 -17.84 -4.76
C MET A 109 2.83 -16.44 -4.15
N ASN A 110 3.82 -15.97 -3.39
CA ASN A 110 3.83 -14.60 -2.89
C ASN A 110 3.87 -13.58 -4.05
N ARG A 111 4.65 -13.85 -5.09
CA ARG A 111 4.69 -12.99 -6.30
C ARG A 111 3.36 -12.94 -7.03
N VAL A 112 2.63 -14.05 -7.08
CA VAL A 112 1.33 -14.15 -7.77
C VAL A 112 0.18 -13.57 -6.94
N HIS A 113 0.14 -13.87 -5.64
CA HIS A 113 -1.00 -13.54 -4.77
C HIS A 113 -0.73 -12.41 -3.77
N GLY A 114 0.52 -11.96 -3.64
CA GLY A 114 0.88 -10.92 -2.68
C GLY A 114 0.20 -9.59 -2.95
N GLU A 115 0.01 -9.24 -4.22
CA GLU A 115 -0.73 -8.04 -4.61
C GLU A 115 -2.20 -8.08 -4.18
N ASP A 116 -2.83 -9.25 -4.19
CA ASP A 116 -4.19 -9.41 -3.67
C ASP A 116 -4.27 -9.12 -2.16
N CYS A 117 -3.25 -9.55 -1.40
CA CYS A 117 -3.16 -9.24 0.04
C CYS A 117 -2.98 -7.73 0.25
N ASN A 118 -2.11 -7.11 -0.54
CA ASN A 118 -1.85 -5.67 -0.49
C ASN A 118 -3.11 -4.85 -0.80
N ARG A 119 -3.83 -5.19 -1.85
CA ARG A 119 -5.09 -4.52 -2.25
C ARG A 119 -6.18 -4.69 -1.20
N ARG A 120 -6.34 -5.88 -0.62
CA ARG A 120 -7.30 -6.10 0.47
C ARG A 120 -6.98 -5.25 1.68
N LEU A 121 -5.71 -5.15 2.08
CA LEU A 121 -5.28 -4.27 3.16
C LEU A 121 -5.59 -2.80 2.84
N ALA A 122 -5.22 -2.33 1.65
CA ALA A 122 -5.44 -0.96 1.21
C ALA A 122 -6.93 -0.59 1.27
N LYS A 123 -7.79 -1.44 0.71
CA LYS A 123 -9.23 -1.24 0.71
C LYS A 123 -9.83 -1.30 2.11
N ALA A 124 -9.43 -2.25 2.94
CA ALA A 124 -9.91 -2.36 4.31
C ALA A 124 -9.51 -1.13 5.15
N LEU A 125 -8.31 -0.60 4.96
CA LEU A 125 -7.87 0.62 5.64
C LEU A 125 -8.67 1.84 5.17
N GLU A 126 -8.85 2.01 3.86
CA GLU A 126 -9.66 3.08 3.28
C GLU A 126 -11.08 3.05 3.85
N GLU A 127 -11.79 1.93 3.76
CA GLU A 127 -13.14 1.74 4.28
C GLU A 127 -13.21 2.04 5.78
N HIS A 128 -12.20 1.58 6.54
CA HIS A 128 -12.13 1.84 7.98
C HIS A 128 -11.98 3.33 8.29
N LEU A 129 -11.07 4.04 7.64
CA LEU A 129 -10.87 5.48 7.84
C LEU A 129 -12.10 6.28 7.43
N CYS A 130 -12.73 5.93 6.31
CA CYS A 130 -13.99 6.54 5.86
C CYS A 130 -15.12 6.31 6.88
N SER A 131 -15.22 5.13 7.50
CA SER A 131 -16.21 4.83 8.55
C SER A 131 -16.03 5.69 9.82
N LEU A 132 -14.82 6.20 10.06
CA LEU A 132 -14.50 7.14 11.13
C LEU A 132 -14.78 8.62 10.77
N GLY A 133 -15.31 8.88 9.57
CA GLY A 133 -15.61 10.21 9.07
C GLY A 133 -14.40 10.96 8.50
N LEU A 134 -13.35 10.23 8.13
CA LEU A 134 -12.19 10.79 7.42
C LEU A 134 -12.36 10.59 5.92
N GLU A 135 -11.81 11.51 5.14
CA GLU A 135 -11.69 11.37 3.70
C GLU A 135 -10.36 10.65 3.41
N ALA A 136 -10.45 9.44 2.87
CA ALA A 136 -9.30 8.59 2.58
C ALA A 136 -9.46 7.93 1.21
N VAL A 137 -8.36 7.75 0.50
CA VAL A 137 -8.31 7.08 -0.80
C VAL A 137 -7.10 6.15 -0.85
N ALA A 138 -7.31 4.95 -1.37
CA ALA A 138 -6.26 4.02 -1.73
C ALA A 138 -6.08 4.04 -3.26
N PRO A 139 -5.12 4.80 -3.80
CA PRO A 139 -5.01 5.05 -5.25
C PRO A 139 -5.05 3.79 -6.11
N MET A 140 -4.33 2.76 -5.72
CA MET A 140 -4.28 1.48 -6.46
C MET A 140 -5.62 0.71 -6.49
N CYS A 141 -6.57 1.08 -5.64
CA CYS A 141 -7.90 0.49 -5.57
C CYS A 141 -8.97 1.37 -6.23
N SER A 142 -8.60 2.58 -6.66
CA SER A 142 -9.49 3.52 -7.36
C SER A 142 -9.73 3.06 -8.81
N GLU A 143 -10.95 3.29 -9.32
CA GLU A 143 -11.28 3.07 -10.74
C GLU A 143 -10.48 3.97 -11.69
N GLU A 144 -9.99 5.10 -11.18
CA GLU A 144 -9.18 6.05 -11.93
C GLU A 144 -7.70 5.65 -12.01
N PHE A 145 -7.28 4.61 -11.28
CA PHE A 145 -5.90 4.14 -11.34
C PHE A 145 -5.64 3.45 -12.68
N THR A 146 -4.72 4.00 -13.44
CA THR A 146 -4.29 3.45 -14.73
C THR A 146 -2.80 3.12 -14.70
N TRP A 147 -2.44 2.08 -15.43
CA TRP A 147 -1.05 1.76 -15.74
C TRP A 147 -0.68 2.50 -17.02
N GLY A 148 0.46 3.17 -17.02
CA GLY A 148 0.97 3.88 -18.19
C GLY A 148 2.47 3.68 -18.34
N GLU A 149 2.95 3.88 -19.56
CA GLU A 149 4.37 4.00 -19.88
C GLU A 149 4.66 5.47 -20.15
N SER A 150 5.67 6.04 -19.50
CA SER A 150 6.18 7.36 -19.84
C SER A 150 7.39 7.23 -20.77
N GLU A 151 7.76 8.32 -21.45
CA GLU A 151 8.98 8.34 -22.28
C GLU A 151 10.26 8.14 -21.44
N LYS A 152 10.16 8.30 -20.11
CA LYS A 152 11.30 8.21 -19.18
C LYS A 152 11.39 6.87 -18.46
N PHE A 153 10.27 6.10 -18.38
CA PHE A 153 10.20 4.87 -17.61
C PHE A 153 9.34 3.81 -18.33
#